data_3d0673a931cfce6778158b38d55d5cd0
#
_entry.id   3d0673a931cfce6778158b38d55d5cd0
#
_cell.length_a   1.000
_cell.length_b   1.000
_cell.length_c   1.000
_cell.angle_alpha   90.00
_cell.angle_beta   90.00
_cell.angle_gamma   90.00
#
_symmetry.space_group_name_H-M   'P 1'
#
loop_
_entity.id
_entity.type
_entity.pdbx_description
1 polymer ?
#
loop_
_entity_poly.entity_id
_entity_poly.type
_entity_poly.pdbx_seq_one_letter_code
_entity_poly.pdbx_strand_id
1 'polypeptide(L)'
;MSENMAWPPSIGLTTQIVPRKDAILQLSYSTTVSAPAPLVFDAILNVAEYPSWNTWVPSARILKNPTTSEPDLDPNDFTHMRIGSIMTFDVVMDANKPNKVQPTPLRVVDICTPSAPTSYISPALLEDPTFTADLSKAYRVSWTGHGGMYAFGLNLERFHEVIIIGENQCEVRSWEIMSGPLARVVKLMYQDTLMGKVKLWCEDLKKRCEKLAEATTHE
;
A
#
# COMPACT_ATOMS: atom_id res chain seq x y z
N MET A 1 -0.86 -0.03 -29.66
CA MET A 1 -1.85 0.78 -28.94
C MET A 1 -2.40 -0.12 -27.85
N SER A 2 -1.92 0.01 -26.60
CA SER A 2 -2.51 -0.73 -25.48
C SER A 2 -3.87 -0.12 -25.20
N GLU A 3 -4.92 -0.91 -25.37
CA GLU A 3 -6.24 -0.54 -24.86
C GLU A 3 -6.08 -0.20 -23.37
N ASN A 4 -6.57 0.97 -22.99
CA ASN A 4 -6.61 1.42 -21.61
C ASN A 4 -7.62 0.54 -20.87
N MET A 5 -7.19 -0.68 -20.46
CA MET A 5 -8.04 -1.56 -19.68
C MET A 5 -8.35 -0.88 -18.36
N ALA A 6 -9.65 -0.79 -18.06
CA ALA A 6 -10.12 -0.23 -16.80
C ALA A 6 -9.50 -1.00 -15.62
N TRP A 7 -8.97 -0.29 -14.64
CA TRP A 7 -8.49 -0.89 -13.41
C TRP A 7 -9.54 -0.69 -12.29
N PRO A 8 -9.86 -1.68 -11.46
CA PRO A 8 -9.29 -3.03 -11.45
C PRO A 8 -9.77 -3.90 -12.64
N PRO A 9 -8.96 -4.88 -13.07
CA PRO A 9 -9.33 -5.76 -14.19
C PRO A 9 -10.56 -6.62 -13.85
N SER A 10 -11.43 -6.82 -14.83
CA SER A 10 -12.68 -7.57 -14.66
C SER A 10 -12.48 -9.04 -14.25
N ILE A 11 -11.32 -9.60 -14.57
CA ILE A 11 -10.93 -10.96 -14.16
C ILE A 11 -10.55 -11.06 -12.68
N GLY A 12 -10.52 -9.93 -11.95
CA GLY A 12 -10.08 -9.83 -10.58
C GLY A 12 -8.58 -9.57 -10.42
N LEU A 13 -8.18 -9.24 -9.22
CA LEU A 13 -6.80 -8.88 -8.86
C LEU A 13 -5.99 -10.11 -8.41
N THR A 14 -4.68 -9.98 -8.46
CA THR A 14 -3.72 -10.97 -7.97
C THR A 14 -2.59 -10.29 -7.20
N THR A 15 -1.87 -11.05 -6.37
CA THR A 15 -0.63 -10.61 -5.73
C THR A 15 0.42 -11.73 -5.79
N GLN A 16 1.63 -11.44 -5.35
CA GLN A 16 2.71 -12.44 -5.32
C GLN A 16 2.40 -13.56 -4.31
N ILE A 17 1.79 -13.22 -3.16
CA ILE A 17 1.51 -14.19 -2.08
C ILE A 17 0.13 -14.82 -2.24
N VAL A 18 -0.85 -14.07 -2.73
CA VAL A 18 -2.24 -14.55 -2.87
C VAL A 18 -2.65 -14.52 -4.34
N PRO A 19 -2.51 -15.65 -5.06
CA PRO A 19 -2.99 -15.78 -6.43
C PRO A 19 -4.49 -15.56 -6.52
N ARG A 20 -4.96 -15.00 -7.64
CA ARG A 20 -6.38 -14.73 -7.92
C ARG A 20 -7.31 -15.89 -7.62
N LYS A 21 -6.91 -17.11 -7.98
CA LYS A 21 -7.70 -18.34 -7.77
C LYS A 21 -7.95 -18.66 -6.30
N ASP A 22 -7.09 -18.19 -5.40
CA ASP A 22 -7.16 -18.44 -3.96
C ASP A 22 -7.74 -17.24 -3.19
N ALA A 23 -8.07 -16.16 -3.89
CA ALA A 23 -8.60 -14.92 -3.32
C ALA A 23 -10.03 -15.13 -2.76
N ILE A 24 -10.20 -14.87 -1.47
CA ILE A 24 -11.49 -14.90 -0.78
C ILE A 24 -12.06 -13.50 -0.66
N LEU A 25 -11.21 -12.52 -0.36
CA LEU A 25 -11.58 -11.11 -0.27
C LEU A 25 -10.58 -10.31 -1.10
N GLN A 26 -11.11 -9.43 -1.95
CA GLN A 26 -10.34 -8.47 -2.73
C GLN A 26 -10.88 -7.07 -2.42
N LEU A 27 -9.98 -6.19 -2.04
CA LEU A 27 -10.26 -4.78 -1.74
C LEU A 27 -9.42 -3.96 -2.71
N SER A 28 -10.00 -2.93 -3.32
CA SER A 28 -9.24 -2.07 -4.24
C SER A 28 -9.85 -0.68 -4.37
N TYR A 29 -9.00 0.29 -4.63
CA TYR A 29 -9.40 1.64 -5.00
C TYR A 29 -8.30 2.30 -5.82
N SER A 30 -8.68 3.14 -6.77
CA SER A 30 -7.75 4.00 -7.49
C SER A 30 -8.22 5.45 -7.50
N THR A 31 -7.26 6.37 -7.56
CA THR A 31 -7.53 7.81 -7.65
C THR A 31 -6.39 8.51 -8.36
N THR A 32 -6.71 9.59 -9.06
CA THR A 32 -5.71 10.50 -9.63
C THR A 32 -5.35 11.55 -8.59
N VAL A 33 -4.06 11.83 -8.46
CA VAL A 33 -3.49 12.82 -7.54
C VAL A 33 -2.75 13.87 -8.34
N SER A 34 -3.06 15.16 -8.12
CA SER A 34 -2.41 16.31 -8.76
C SER A 34 -1.13 16.68 -7.98
N ALA A 35 -0.17 15.76 -7.98
CA ALA A 35 1.14 15.93 -7.35
C ALA A 35 2.18 15.03 -8.04
N PRO A 36 3.49 15.33 -7.94
CA PRO A 36 4.55 14.47 -8.45
C PRO A 36 4.54 13.09 -7.81
N ALA A 37 4.70 12.03 -8.61
CA ALA A 37 4.69 10.65 -8.12
C ALA A 37 5.73 10.36 -7.00
N PRO A 38 6.97 10.90 -7.04
CA PRO A 38 7.92 10.73 -5.93
C PRO A 38 7.40 11.26 -4.59
N LEU A 39 6.75 12.44 -4.60
CA LEU A 39 6.17 13.05 -3.39
C LEU A 39 5.05 12.16 -2.82
N VAL A 40 4.18 11.65 -3.69
CA VAL A 40 3.08 10.76 -3.26
C VAL A 40 3.62 9.43 -2.73
N PHE A 41 4.65 8.88 -3.36
CA PHE A 41 5.27 7.65 -2.91
C PHE A 41 6.00 7.82 -1.57
N ASP A 42 6.72 8.93 -1.39
CA ASP A 42 7.36 9.28 -0.12
C ASP A 42 6.33 9.39 1.03
N ALA A 43 5.19 10.05 0.79
CA ALA A 43 4.12 10.13 1.78
C ALA A 43 3.55 8.76 2.20
N ILE A 44 3.60 7.75 1.31
CA ILE A 44 3.22 6.37 1.65
C ILE A 44 4.31 5.71 2.51
N LEU A 45 5.58 5.93 2.20
CA LEU A 45 6.69 5.30 2.92
C LEU A 45 6.94 5.93 4.30
N ASN A 46 6.65 7.22 4.46
CA ASN A 46 6.92 7.98 5.69
C ASN A 46 5.81 7.74 6.72
N VAL A 47 5.95 6.66 7.50
CA VAL A 47 4.97 6.28 8.53
C VAL A 47 4.91 7.26 9.69
N ALA A 48 5.97 8.04 9.93
CA ALA A 48 5.99 9.04 10.99
C ALA A 48 4.99 10.18 10.75
N GLU A 49 4.67 10.45 9.48
CA GLU A 49 3.71 11.48 9.08
C GLU A 49 2.25 11.00 9.04
N TYR A 50 1.97 9.71 9.20
CA TYR A 50 0.60 9.16 9.16
C TYR A 50 -0.37 9.86 10.11
N PRO A 51 0.01 10.24 11.36
CA PRO A 51 -0.88 10.98 12.25
C PRO A 51 -1.38 12.31 11.69
N SER A 52 -0.65 12.91 10.74
CA SER A 52 -0.98 14.21 10.18
C SER A 52 -2.03 14.16 9.06
N TRP A 53 -2.26 12.98 8.46
CA TRP A 53 -3.14 12.88 7.29
C TRP A 53 -4.01 11.63 7.24
N ASN A 54 -3.62 10.52 7.84
CA ASN A 54 -4.28 9.23 7.66
C ASN A 54 -5.32 8.98 8.75
N THR A 55 -6.59 9.12 8.43
CA THR A 55 -7.68 8.95 9.39
C THR A 55 -8.05 7.48 9.63
N TRP A 56 -7.68 6.58 8.72
CA TRP A 56 -7.86 5.14 8.93
C TRP A 56 -6.75 4.54 9.79
N VAL A 57 -5.51 4.97 9.57
CA VAL A 57 -4.32 4.52 10.32
C VAL A 57 -3.66 5.73 10.96
N PRO A 58 -4.27 6.28 12.04
CA PRO A 58 -3.77 7.50 12.68
C PRO A 58 -2.43 7.33 13.39
N SER A 59 -1.91 6.12 13.49
CA SER A 59 -0.59 5.82 14.03
C SER A 59 -0.01 4.61 13.31
N ALA A 60 1.21 4.76 12.82
CA ALA A 60 2.00 3.71 12.25
C ALA A 60 3.42 3.77 12.82
N ARG A 61 3.98 2.62 13.17
CA ARG A 61 5.31 2.55 13.81
C ARG A 61 6.11 1.41 13.21
N ILE A 62 7.34 1.69 12.84
CA ILE A 62 8.32 0.66 12.52
C ILE A 62 8.87 0.14 13.85
N LEU A 63 8.78 -1.16 14.06
CA LEU A 63 9.23 -1.83 15.28
C LEU A 63 10.64 -2.38 15.14
N LYS A 64 11.01 -2.74 13.91
CA LYS A 64 12.31 -3.31 13.57
C LYS A 64 12.64 -3.05 12.12
N ASN A 65 13.82 -2.52 11.86
CA ASN A 65 14.40 -2.46 10.54
C ASN A 65 15.22 -3.73 10.23
N PRO A 66 15.39 -4.10 8.96
CA PRO A 66 16.31 -5.15 8.58
C PRO A 66 17.75 -4.74 8.96
N THR A 67 18.55 -5.74 9.28
CA THR A 67 20.00 -5.51 9.36
C THR A 67 20.51 -5.29 7.95
N THR A 68 21.08 -4.13 7.69
CA THR A 68 21.64 -3.78 6.37
C THR A 68 23.15 -3.57 6.52
N SER A 69 23.88 -3.95 5.47
CA SER A 69 25.29 -3.61 5.30
C SER A 69 25.48 -2.32 4.48
N GLU A 70 24.41 -1.67 4.08
CA GLU A 70 24.45 -0.42 3.35
C GLU A 70 24.87 0.71 4.30
N PRO A 71 26.04 1.37 4.05
CA PRO A 71 26.63 2.33 4.98
C PRO A 71 25.82 3.61 5.14
N ASP A 72 24.97 3.93 4.17
CA ASP A 72 24.21 5.19 4.12
C ASP A 72 22.85 5.10 4.80
N LEU A 73 22.45 3.92 5.28
CA LEU A 73 21.17 3.73 5.94
C LEU A 73 21.33 3.68 7.47
N ASP A 74 20.82 4.70 8.17
CA ASP A 74 20.74 4.65 9.63
C ASP A 74 19.76 3.53 10.05
N PRO A 75 20.24 2.49 10.76
CA PRO A 75 19.38 1.41 11.25
C PRO A 75 18.36 1.88 12.28
N ASN A 76 18.56 3.05 12.88
CA ASN A 76 17.68 3.66 13.87
C ASN A 76 16.69 4.67 13.27
N ASP A 77 16.70 4.85 11.93
CA ASP A 77 15.64 5.61 11.28
C ASP A 77 14.37 4.76 11.20
N PHE A 78 13.39 5.08 12.02
CA PHE A 78 12.06 4.46 12.06
C PHE A 78 10.98 5.34 11.42
N THR A 79 11.36 6.29 10.59
CA THR A 79 10.42 7.18 9.91
C THR A 79 9.90 6.58 8.61
N HIS A 80 10.78 5.96 7.81
CA HIS A 80 10.45 5.42 6.50
C HIS A 80 10.51 3.89 6.44
N MET A 81 9.53 3.32 5.74
CA MET A 81 9.50 1.89 5.44
C MET A 81 10.73 1.47 4.63
N ARG A 82 11.25 0.26 4.93
CA ARG A 82 12.31 -0.41 4.18
C ARG A 82 11.91 -1.85 3.90
N ILE A 83 12.40 -2.44 2.84
CA ILE A 83 12.16 -3.88 2.56
C ILE A 83 12.62 -4.68 3.78
N GLY A 84 11.72 -5.50 4.34
CA GLY A 84 11.96 -6.30 5.54
C GLY A 84 11.63 -5.60 6.86
N SER A 85 11.27 -4.31 6.86
CA SER A 85 10.79 -3.62 8.08
C SER A 85 9.57 -4.34 8.65
N ILE A 86 9.59 -4.55 9.96
CA ILE A 86 8.44 -5.01 10.73
C ILE A 86 7.80 -3.78 11.36
N MET A 87 6.53 -3.60 11.12
CA MET A 87 5.78 -2.43 11.55
C MET A 87 4.43 -2.82 12.16
N THR A 88 3.79 -1.89 12.84
CA THR A 88 2.40 -2.01 13.27
C THR A 88 1.62 -0.78 12.87
N PHE A 89 0.41 -1.02 12.37
CA PHE A 89 -0.58 0.01 12.10
C PHE A 89 -1.65 -0.04 13.18
N ASP A 90 -1.95 1.09 13.78
CA ASP A 90 -3.06 1.23 14.72
C ASP A 90 -4.31 1.63 13.91
N VAL A 91 -5.14 0.63 13.56
CA VAL A 91 -6.24 0.77 12.61
C VAL A 91 -7.53 1.17 13.31
N VAL A 92 -8.22 2.21 12.83
CA VAL A 92 -9.56 2.64 13.29
C VAL A 92 -10.63 2.01 12.40
N MET A 93 -11.30 0.98 12.89
CA MET A 93 -12.39 0.31 12.16
C MET A 93 -13.70 1.08 12.23
N ASP A 94 -14.03 1.69 13.37
CA ASP A 94 -15.25 2.45 13.61
C ASP A 94 -14.94 3.93 13.78
N ALA A 95 -15.36 4.76 12.82
CA ALA A 95 -15.12 6.20 12.84
C ALA A 95 -15.76 6.92 14.05
N ASN A 96 -16.81 6.34 14.65
CA ASN A 96 -17.43 6.86 15.85
C ASN A 96 -16.64 6.52 17.14
N LYS A 97 -15.63 5.69 17.02
CA LYS A 97 -14.74 5.27 18.11
C LYS A 97 -13.27 5.42 17.72
N PRO A 98 -12.81 6.65 17.43
CA PRO A 98 -11.46 6.89 16.91
C PRO A 98 -10.34 6.45 17.87
N ASN A 99 -10.63 6.42 19.16
CA ASN A 99 -9.69 5.96 20.18
C ASN A 99 -9.64 4.42 20.32
N LYS A 100 -10.54 3.69 19.65
CA LYS A 100 -10.52 2.23 19.62
C LYS A 100 -9.72 1.76 18.40
N VAL A 101 -8.43 1.65 18.56
CA VAL A 101 -7.53 1.17 17.52
C VAL A 101 -7.31 -0.34 17.62
N GLN A 102 -7.06 -0.97 16.48
CA GLN A 102 -6.67 -2.37 16.36
C GLN A 102 -5.24 -2.44 15.83
N PRO A 103 -4.27 -2.88 16.66
CA PRO A 103 -2.90 -3.09 16.19
C PRO A 103 -2.85 -4.17 15.11
N THR A 104 -2.26 -3.83 13.97
CA THR A 104 -2.14 -4.71 12.81
C THR A 104 -0.66 -4.84 12.47
N PRO A 105 -0.02 -5.95 12.88
CA PRO A 105 1.39 -6.17 12.60
C PRO A 105 1.62 -6.58 11.15
N LEU A 106 2.58 -5.92 10.50
CA LEU A 106 2.86 -6.03 9.07
C LEU A 106 4.37 -6.17 8.83
N ARG A 107 4.72 -6.71 7.67
CA ARG A 107 6.09 -6.75 7.15
C ARG A 107 6.13 -6.21 5.74
N VAL A 108 7.00 -5.26 5.47
CA VAL A 108 7.27 -4.75 4.12
C VAL A 108 8.02 -5.82 3.34
N VAL A 109 7.53 -6.18 2.15
CA VAL A 109 8.10 -7.24 1.31
C VAL A 109 8.69 -6.73 0.01
N ASP A 110 8.21 -5.58 -0.49
CA ASP A 110 8.74 -4.96 -1.70
C ASP A 110 8.70 -3.44 -1.62
N ILE A 111 9.73 -2.79 -2.17
CA ILE A 111 9.77 -1.36 -2.48
C ILE A 111 10.50 -1.23 -3.82
N CYS A 112 9.76 -0.88 -4.87
CA CYS A 112 10.25 -0.75 -6.23
C CYS A 112 10.08 0.70 -6.69
N THR A 113 11.12 1.26 -7.29
CA THR A 113 11.08 2.60 -7.89
C THR A 113 11.60 2.56 -9.32
N PRO A 114 11.32 3.56 -10.16
CA PRO A 114 11.88 3.63 -11.52
C PRO A 114 13.40 3.58 -11.57
N SER A 115 14.08 4.13 -10.55
CA SER A 115 15.54 4.12 -10.43
C SER A 115 16.12 2.85 -9.80
N ALA A 116 15.32 2.10 -9.05
CA ALA A 116 15.70 0.87 -8.37
C ALA A 116 14.58 -0.19 -8.50
N PRO A 117 14.38 -0.75 -9.70
CA PRO A 117 13.37 -1.78 -9.93
C PRO A 117 13.75 -3.08 -9.20
N THR A 118 12.76 -3.77 -8.65
CA THR A 118 12.94 -5.04 -7.97
C THR A 118 12.42 -6.21 -8.81
N SER A 119 12.84 -7.43 -8.46
CA SER A 119 12.37 -8.67 -9.04
C SER A 119 11.36 -9.40 -8.13
N TYR A 120 10.78 -8.71 -7.16
CA TYR A 120 9.81 -9.32 -6.24
C TYR A 120 8.60 -9.89 -6.99
N ILE A 121 8.03 -9.11 -7.90
CA ILE A 121 7.02 -9.61 -8.83
C ILE A 121 7.74 -10.34 -9.96
N SER A 122 7.40 -11.62 -10.18
CA SER A 122 7.99 -12.38 -11.28
C SER A 122 7.62 -11.75 -12.63
N PRO A 123 8.49 -11.87 -13.68
CA PRO A 123 8.18 -11.31 -14.99
C PRO A 123 6.83 -11.78 -15.56
N ALA A 124 6.49 -13.05 -15.38
CA ALA A 124 5.22 -13.60 -15.84
C ALA A 124 4.01 -13.02 -15.09
N LEU A 125 4.17 -12.70 -13.80
CA LEU A 125 3.11 -12.08 -13.01
C LEU A 125 3.01 -10.58 -13.29
N LEU A 126 4.11 -9.93 -13.64
CA LEU A 126 4.12 -8.50 -14.00
C LEU A 126 3.33 -8.20 -15.28
N GLU A 127 3.15 -9.20 -16.16
CA GLU A 127 2.30 -9.08 -17.36
C GLU A 127 0.80 -9.15 -17.02
N ASP A 128 0.43 -9.54 -15.80
CA ASP A 128 -0.97 -9.55 -15.36
C ASP A 128 -1.52 -8.13 -15.26
N PRO A 129 -2.74 -7.86 -15.76
CA PRO A 129 -3.32 -6.51 -15.77
C PRO A 129 -3.57 -5.90 -14.37
N THR A 130 -3.32 -6.65 -13.30
CA THR A 130 -3.30 -6.11 -11.94
C THR A 130 -2.17 -5.10 -11.77
N PHE A 131 -1.02 -5.34 -12.39
CA PHE A 131 0.21 -4.57 -12.21
C PHE A 131 0.49 -3.63 -13.37
N THR A 132 1.25 -2.58 -13.08
CA THR A 132 1.85 -1.73 -14.11
C THR A 132 3.14 -2.39 -14.59
N ALA A 133 3.15 -2.90 -15.83
CA ALA A 133 4.29 -3.61 -16.40
C ALA A 133 5.50 -2.70 -16.69
N ASP A 134 5.26 -1.43 -17.02
CA ASP A 134 6.30 -0.44 -17.29
C ASP A 134 6.87 0.10 -15.96
N LEU A 135 7.92 -0.55 -15.46
CA LEU A 135 8.58 -0.19 -14.20
C LEU A 135 9.25 1.19 -14.24
N SER A 136 9.49 1.76 -15.43
CA SER A 136 10.03 3.13 -15.55
C SER A 136 9.02 4.21 -15.15
N LYS A 137 7.75 3.83 -15.00
CA LYS A 137 6.64 4.73 -14.64
C LYS A 137 5.96 4.41 -13.33
N ALA A 138 6.40 3.36 -12.63
CA ALA A 138 5.70 2.88 -11.43
C ALA A 138 6.61 2.87 -10.21
N TYR A 139 6.15 3.54 -9.16
CA TYR A 139 6.61 3.33 -7.80
C TYR A 139 5.68 2.31 -7.15
N ARG A 140 6.23 1.35 -6.42
CA ARG A 140 5.45 0.29 -5.78
C ARG A 140 5.98 -0.02 -4.40
N VAL A 141 5.08 -0.21 -3.45
CA VAL A 141 5.36 -0.80 -2.15
C VAL A 141 4.35 -1.88 -1.85
N SER A 142 4.80 -2.98 -1.24
CA SER A 142 3.90 -3.99 -0.73
C SER A 142 4.29 -4.46 0.68
N TRP A 143 3.28 -4.90 1.40
CA TRP A 143 3.44 -5.52 2.71
C TRP A 143 2.45 -6.65 2.93
N THR A 144 2.82 -7.55 3.83
CA THR A 144 2.03 -8.71 4.23
C THR A 144 1.79 -8.69 5.74
N GLY A 145 0.84 -9.48 6.22
CA GLY A 145 0.62 -9.70 7.65
C GLY A 145 1.81 -10.37 8.32
N HIS A 146 2.10 -10.01 9.56
CA HIS A 146 3.22 -10.52 10.33
C HIS A 146 2.79 -11.04 11.70
N GLY A 147 3.04 -12.34 11.98
CA GLY A 147 2.71 -12.96 13.27
C GLY A 147 1.21 -13.03 13.56
N GLY A 148 0.83 -13.28 14.81
CA GLY A 148 -0.57 -13.27 15.25
C GLY A 148 -1.49 -14.16 14.38
N MET A 149 -2.66 -13.62 14.00
CA MET A 149 -3.64 -14.33 13.17
C MET A 149 -3.11 -14.67 11.77
N TYR A 150 -2.11 -13.94 11.29
CA TYR A 150 -1.49 -14.20 9.98
C TYR A 150 -0.70 -15.52 9.96
N ALA A 151 -0.18 -15.93 11.11
CA ALA A 151 0.49 -17.23 11.25
C ALA A 151 -0.52 -18.40 11.29
N PHE A 152 -1.80 -18.14 11.56
CA PHE A 152 -2.81 -19.16 11.82
C PHE A 152 -3.96 -19.21 10.80
N GLY A 153 -3.76 -18.71 9.59
CA GLY A 153 -4.72 -18.93 8.52
C GLY A 153 -5.36 -17.68 7.92
N LEU A 154 -4.72 -16.53 8.04
CA LEU A 154 -5.02 -15.34 7.26
C LEU A 154 -3.79 -14.95 6.44
N ASN A 155 -3.79 -15.28 5.15
CA ASN A 155 -2.80 -14.74 4.23
C ASN A 155 -3.34 -13.44 3.65
N LEU A 156 -2.54 -12.40 3.64
CA LEU A 156 -2.85 -11.16 2.96
C LEU A 156 -1.61 -10.55 2.33
N GLU A 157 -1.81 -9.84 1.25
CA GLU A 157 -0.83 -8.94 0.70
C GLU A 157 -1.51 -7.70 0.18
N ARG A 158 -0.96 -6.54 0.54
CA ARG A 158 -1.41 -5.23 0.10
C ARG A 158 -0.34 -4.55 -0.72
N PHE A 159 -0.78 -3.99 -1.83
CA PHE A 159 0.03 -3.19 -2.74
C PHE A 159 -0.46 -1.75 -2.81
N HIS A 160 0.48 -0.87 -3.02
CA HIS A 160 0.26 0.49 -3.52
C HIS A 160 1.16 0.70 -4.72
N GLU A 161 0.57 1.10 -5.84
CA GLU A 161 1.29 1.62 -6.99
C GLU A 161 1.00 3.12 -7.14
N VAL A 162 2.05 3.90 -7.40
CA VAL A 162 1.98 5.30 -7.79
C VAL A 162 2.54 5.39 -9.20
N ILE A 163 1.66 5.61 -10.17
CA ILE A 163 1.96 5.54 -11.59
C ILE A 163 2.08 6.95 -12.15
N ILE A 164 3.21 7.26 -12.77
CA ILE A 164 3.47 8.56 -13.38
C ILE A 164 2.53 8.76 -14.58
N ILE A 165 1.68 9.79 -14.55
CA ILE A 165 0.86 10.21 -15.68
C ILE A 165 1.46 11.46 -16.33
N GLY A 166 2.01 12.36 -15.53
CA GLY A 166 2.64 13.60 -15.93
C GLY A 166 3.63 14.08 -14.87
N GLU A 167 4.25 15.22 -15.10
CA GLU A 167 5.23 15.80 -14.17
C GLU A 167 4.62 16.04 -12.78
N ASN A 168 3.41 16.61 -12.74
CA ASN A 168 2.68 16.95 -11.51
C ASN A 168 1.37 16.16 -11.39
N GLN A 169 1.34 14.94 -11.91
CA GLN A 169 0.16 14.10 -11.84
C GLN A 169 0.53 12.62 -11.82
N CYS A 170 -0.12 11.86 -10.95
CA CYS A 170 0.02 10.41 -10.88
C CYS A 170 -1.33 9.73 -10.63
N GLU A 171 -1.42 8.44 -10.93
CA GLU A 171 -2.48 7.55 -10.50
C GLU A 171 -2.00 6.74 -9.30
N VAL A 172 -2.79 6.71 -8.23
CA VAL A 172 -2.56 5.82 -7.09
C VAL A 172 -3.53 4.66 -7.20
N ARG A 173 -2.99 3.44 -7.21
CA ARG A 173 -3.74 2.19 -7.11
C ARG A 173 -3.42 1.52 -5.79
N SER A 174 -4.43 1.17 -5.02
CA SER A 174 -4.27 0.43 -3.77
C SER A 174 -5.14 -0.82 -3.83
N TRP A 175 -4.56 -1.97 -3.55
CA TRP A 175 -5.33 -3.21 -3.45
C TRP A 175 -4.77 -4.14 -2.38
N GLU A 176 -5.65 -4.93 -1.82
CA GLU A 176 -5.34 -5.95 -0.83
C GLU A 176 -6.11 -7.22 -1.15
N ILE A 177 -5.43 -8.34 -1.10
CA ILE A 177 -6.05 -9.64 -1.32
C ILE A 177 -5.80 -10.52 -0.10
N MET A 178 -6.88 -11.17 0.33
CA MET A 178 -6.86 -12.07 1.47
C MET A 178 -7.28 -13.49 1.06
N SER A 179 -6.62 -14.47 1.64
CA SER A 179 -6.94 -15.90 1.51
C SER A 179 -6.82 -16.63 2.85
N GLY A 180 -7.22 -17.90 2.85
CA GLY A 180 -7.20 -18.76 4.04
C GLY A 180 -8.51 -18.72 4.83
N PRO A 181 -8.66 -19.61 5.83
CA PRO A 181 -9.91 -19.80 6.57
C PRO A 181 -10.44 -18.52 7.21
N LEU A 182 -9.55 -17.73 7.82
CA LEU A 182 -9.94 -16.49 8.51
C LEU A 182 -10.36 -15.38 7.54
N ALA A 183 -9.93 -15.41 6.28
CA ALA A 183 -10.37 -14.44 5.27
C ALA A 183 -11.88 -14.51 5.02
N ARG A 184 -12.52 -15.70 5.20
CA ARG A 184 -13.98 -15.84 5.10
C ARG A 184 -14.70 -15.10 6.21
N VAL A 185 -14.16 -15.15 7.41
CA VAL A 185 -14.71 -14.42 8.58
C VAL A 185 -14.54 -12.92 8.37
N VAL A 186 -13.34 -12.47 7.95
CA VAL A 186 -13.08 -11.07 7.64
C VAL A 186 -14.03 -10.57 6.55
N LYS A 187 -14.22 -11.34 5.47
CA LYS A 187 -15.15 -11.01 4.39
C LYS A 187 -16.56 -10.83 4.91
N LEU A 188 -17.07 -11.80 5.66
CA LEU A 188 -18.45 -11.78 6.17
C LEU A 188 -18.71 -10.58 7.10
N MET A 189 -17.73 -10.24 7.95
CA MET A 189 -17.93 -9.23 9.00
C MET A 189 -17.52 -7.82 8.58
N TYR A 190 -16.56 -7.67 7.65
CA TYR A 190 -15.88 -6.39 7.47
C TYR A 190 -15.71 -5.97 6.01
N GLN A 191 -16.18 -6.71 5.01
CA GLN A 191 -15.93 -6.40 3.59
C GLN A 191 -16.27 -4.96 3.25
N ASP A 192 -17.51 -4.51 3.52
CA ASP A 192 -17.96 -3.18 3.15
C ASP A 192 -17.22 -2.09 3.94
N THR A 193 -16.95 -2.36 5.22
CA THR A 193 -16.15 -1.45 6.05
C THR A 193 -14.73 -1.29 5.47
N LEU A 194 -14.07 -2.38 5.14
CA LEU A 194 -12.71 -2.36 4.60
C LEU A 194 -12.65 -1.72 3.21
N MET A 195 -13.64 -1.95 2.35
CA MET A 195 -13.74 -1.25 1.06
C MET A 195 -13.81 0.27 1.26
N GLY A 196 -14.65 0.74 2.18
CA GLY A 196 -14.72 2.15 2.55
C GLY A 196 -13.41 2.69 3.12
N LYS A 197 -12.69 1.87 3.90
CA LYS A 197 -11.41 2.25 4.51
C LYS A 197 -10.27 2.34 3.49
N VAL A 198 -10.20 1.44 2.52
CA VAL A 198 -9.22 1.52 1.41
C VAL A 198 -9.44 2.80 0.59
N LYS A 199 -10.70 3.12 0.29
CA LYS A 199 -11.06 4.38 -0.36
C LYS A 199 -10.62 5.59 0.47
N LEU A 200 -10.99 5.62 1.76
CA LEU A 200 -10.66 6.71 2.69
C LEU A 200 -9.14 6.95 2.75
N TRP A 201 -8.35 5.88 2.83
CA TRP A 201 -6.89 5.98 2.82
C TRP A 201 -6.34 6.68 1.57
N CYS A 202 -6.84 6.30 0.39
CA CYS A 202 -6.42 6.93 -0.87
C CYS A 202 -6.88 8.39 -0.97
N GLU A 203 -8.07 8.72 -0.49
CA GLU A 203 -8.59 10.11 -0.49
C GLU A 203 -7.83 11.00 0.50
N ASP A 204 -7.46 10.47 1.66
CA ASP A 204 -6.64 11.19 2.64
C ASP A 204 -5.23 11.45 2.09
N LEU A 205 -4.61 10.44 1.47
CA LEU A 205 -3.31 10.58 0.79
C LEU A 205 -3.37 11.65 -0.31
N LYS A 206 -4.40 11.59 -1.15
CA LYS A 206 -4.63 12.59 -2.21
C LYS A 206 -4.65 14.00 -1.64
N LYS A 207 -5.51 14.27 -0.66
CA LYS A 207 -5.61 15.58 -0.02
C LYS A 207 -4.28 16.07 0.56
N ARG A 208 -3.54 15.16 1.21
CA ARG A 208 -2.23 15.48 1.79
C ARG A 208 -1.24 15.91 0.72
N CYS A 209 -1.11 15.10 -0.34
CA CYS A 209 -0.10 15.30 -1.37
C CYS A 209 -0.40 16.50 -2.26
N GLU A 210 -1.67 16.74 -2.62
CA GLU A 210 -2.08 17.92 -3.37
C GLU A 210 -1.78 19.20 -2.60
N LYS A 211 -2.08 19.23 -1.29
CA LYS A 211 -1.73 20.36 -0.42
C LYS A 211 -0.22 20.62 -0.33
N LEU A 212 0.60 19.54 -0.27
CA LEU A 212 2.05 19.68 -0.24
C LEU A 212 2.60 20.22 -1.57
N ALA A 213 2.08 19.73 -2.70
CA ALA A 213 2.49 20.19 -4.03
C ALA A 213 2.15 21.67 -4.25
N GLU A 214 0.96 22.12 -3.80
CA GLU A 214 0.57 23.54 -3.85
C GLU A 214 1.55 24.42 -3.05
N ALA A 215 1.94 24.01 -1.84
CA ALA A 215 2.86 24.77 -1.00
C ALA A 215 4.23 24.96 -1.65
N THR A 216 4.73 23.92 -2.33
CA THR A 216 6.05 23.96 -3.02
C THR A 216 6.04 24.85 -4.28
N THR A 217 4.86 25.07 -4.89
CA THR A 217 4.75 25.92 -6.10
C THR A 217 4.74 27.41 -5.79
N HIS A 218 4.53 27.80 -4.52
CA HIS A 218 4.45 29.18 -4.07
C HIS A 218 5.74 29.70 -3.39
N GLU A 219 6.77 28.86 -3.28
CA GLU A 219 8.14 29.24 -2.87
C GLU A 219 9.05 29.48 -4.09
#